data_852b5c2699e337fc4ccaa3283e799a38
#
_entry.id   852b5c2699e337fc4ccaa3283e799a38
#
_cell.length_a   1.000
_cell.length_b   1.000
_cell.length_c   1.000
_cell.angle_alpha   90.00
_cell.angle_beta   90.00
_cell.angle_gamma   90.00
#
_symmetry.space_group_name_H-M   'P 1'
#
loop_
_entity.id
_entity.type
_entity.pdbx_description
1 polymer ?
#
loop_
_entity_poly.entity_id
_entity_poly.type
_entity_poly.pdbx_seq_one_letter_code
_entity_poly.pdbx_strand_id
1 'polypeptide(L)'
;MGKETFTRGKPHVNVGTIGHIDHGKTTLTAAMSARSAHRYPSVAAADYRSIAKGGIERDATKTVTVQAAHVEYESANRHYAHVDCPGHADYVKNMITGAAQMDGAVLVVSAADGPMPQTREHVLLARQVGVPALVVFVNKVDLVDDREVVDLIELETRELLSKYGFDGGAIPFVFGSARPALADPADDAANGCIDALMAALDAGIPEPVREVDKPFLMPVENVYSVAGRGTVVTGRIERGQVRRGEPVEIIGFDASRSVVVTDIEQFHKPAELGIAGDNAGLLLRGVSADEVARGQILAAPRSVRPHRRFEAEVYVLRKDEGGRHTPFVDGYQPQFFFPTTDVTGRVSLADGVAAVLPGDSVSVRVDLGADVAMDEGLRFAVREGGRTVGSGVVTRVLD
;
A
#
# COMPACT_ATOMS: atom_id res chain seq x y z
N MET A 1 6.15 9.00 33.30
CA MET A 1 5.33 7.81 33.07
C MET A 1 5.99 7.03 31.95
N GLY A 2 6.35 5.74 32.17
CA GLY A 2 6.90 4.90 31.10
C GLY A 2 5.83 4.71 30.02
N LYS A 3 6.22 4.73 28.73
CA LYS A 3 5.32 4.36 27.64
C LYS A 3 4.91 2.89 27.83
N GLU A 4 3.62 2.58 27.67
CA GLU A 4 3.16 1.19 27.66
C GLU A 4 3.83 0.43 26.52
N THR A 5 4.31 -0.78 26.84
CA THR A 5 4.91 -1.67 25.83
C THR A 5 3.83 -2.22 24.92
N PHE A 6 4.09 -2.25 23.63
CA PHE A 6 3.18 -2.86 22.66
C PHE A 6 3.01 -4.35 22.95
N THR A 7 1.76 -4.79 23.14
CA THR A 7 1.40 -6.21 23.34
C THR A 7 0.41 -6.64 22.29
N ARG A 8 0.69 -7.77 21.62
CA ARG A 8 -0.21 -8.34 20.61
C ARG A 8 -1.35 -9.07 21.29
N GLY A 9 -2.52 -8.46 21.33
CA GLY A 9 -3.73 -9.07 21.88
C GLY A 9 -4.63 -9.72 20.82
N LYS A 10 -4.55 -9.26 19.55
CA LYS A 10 -5.40 -9.68 18.43
C LYS A 10 -4.54 -9.93 17.17
N PRO A 11 -5.02 -10.76 16.21
CA PRO A 11 -4.40 -10.86 14.89
C PRO A 11 -4.25 -9.49 14.23
N HIS A 12 -3.07 -9.23 13.67
CA HIS A 12 -2.73 -7.97 13.03
C HIS A 12 -2.90 -8.06 11.51
N VAL A 13 -3.66 -7.11 10.93
CA VAL A 13 -3.96 -7.05 9.51
C VAL A 13 -3.68 -5.64 8.98
N ASN A 14 -2.96 -5.56 7.87
CA ASN A 14 -2.70 -4.31 7.18
C ASN A 14 -3.77 -4.10 6.12
N VAL A 15 -4.52 -3.01 6.23
CA VAL A 15 -5.54 -2.62 5.24
C VAL A 15 -5.26 -1.21 4.74
N GLY A 16 -5.96 -0.79 3.70
CA GLY A 16 -5.90 0.60 3.29
C GLY A 16 -7.07 1.01 2.43
N THR A 17 -7.24 2.32 2.28
CA THR A 17 -8.25 2.91 1.39
C THR A 17 -7.65 3.22 0.03
N ILE A 18 -8.34 2.76 -1.02
CA ILE A 18 -8.06 3.06 -2.42
C ILE A 18 -9.31 3.64 -3.10
N GLY A 19 -9.17 4.31 -4.23
CA GLY A 19 -10.28 4.88 -4.99
C GLY A 19 -9.99 6.32 -5.42
N HIS A 20 -10.96 6.92 -6.11
CA HIS A 20 -10.83 8.24 -6.72
C HIS A 20 -10.62 9.37 -5.70
N ILE A 21 -10.02 10.48 -6.15
CA ILE A 21 -9.97 11.72 -5.37
C ILE A 21 -11.40 12.18 -5.00
N ASP A 22 -11.55 12.81 -3.84
CA ASP A 22 -12.83 13.32 -3.31
C ASP A 22 -13.92 12.27 -3.05
N HIS A 23 -13.66 10.96 -3.22
CA HIS A 23 -14.61 9.91 -2.83
C HIS A 23 -14.70 9.69 -1.30
N GLY A 24 -13.82 10.35 -0.52
CA GLY A 24 -13.90 10.38 0.94
C GLY A 24 -13.07 9.33 1.66
N LYS A 25 -11.98 8.85 1.05
CA LYS A 25 -11.04 7.87 1.65
C LYS A 25 -10.55 8.31 3.03
N THR A 26 -9.95 9.48 3.11
CA THR A 26 -9.41 10.04 4.37
C THR A 26 -10.49 10.28 5.41
N THR A 27 -11.70 10.72 4.99
CA THR A 27 -12.85 10.89 5.88
C THR A 27 -13.30 9.54 6.45
N LEU A 28 -13.33 8.50 5.61
CA LEU A 28 -13.67 7.15 6.03
C LEU A 28 -12.64 6.58 7.01
N THR A 29 -11.34 6.73 6.70
CA THR A 29 -10.25 6.32 7.59
C THR A 29 -10.36 7.00 8.97
N ALA A 30 -10.64 8.31 9.00
CA ALA A 30 -10.84 9.05 10.23
C ALA A 30 -12.09 8.58 11.00
N ALA A 31 -13.22 8.29 10.31
CA ALA A 31 -14.44 7.78 10.91
C ALA A 31 -14.21 6.39 11.54
N MET A 32 -13.51 5.49 10.83
CA MET A 32 -13.15 4.16 11.35
C MET A 32 -12.30 4.26 12.61
N SER A 33 -11.27 5.12 12.60
CA SER A 33 -10.40 5.34 13.76
C SER A 33 -11.17 5.94 14.95
N ALA A 34 -12.01 6.96 14.71
CA ALA A 34 -12.80 7.61 15.75
C ALA A 34 -13.83 6.64 16.37
N ARG A 35 -14.53 5.85 15.55
CA ARG A 35 -15.49 4.85 16.01
C ARG A 35 -14.81 3.74 16.81
N SER A 36 -13.66 3.27 16.34
CA SER A 36 -12.85 2.28 17.06
C SER A 36 -12.40 2.80 18.43
N ALA A 37 -11.86 4.01 18.50
CA ALA A 37 -11.44 4.61 19.77
C ALA A 37 -12.58 4.82 20.75
N HIS A 38 -13.80 5.11 20.25
CA HIS A 38 -15.01 5.18 21.08
C HIS A 38 -15.36 3.81 21.70
N ARG A 39 -15.22 2.73 20.92
CA ARG A 39 -15.54 1.37 21.39
C ARG A 39 -14.40 0.68 22.15
N TYR A 40 -13.16 0.98 21.78
CA TYR A 40 -11.94 0.34 22.32
C TYR A 40 -10.96 1.41 22.80
N PRO A 41 -11.00 1.79 24.10
CA PRO A 41 -10.16 2.86 24.65
C PRO A 41 -8.65 2.58 24.63
N SER A 42 -8.24 1.36 24.28
CA SER A 42 -6.82 0.96 24.05
C SER A 42 -6.19 1.65 22.84
N VAL A 43 -7.01 2.17 21.92
CA VAL A 43 -6.58 2.82 20.68
C VAL A 43 -6.93 4.30 20.75
N ALA A 44 -5.99 5.16 20.35
CA ALA A 44 -6.23 6.59 20.23
C ALA A 44 -6.87 6.93 18.88
N ALA A 45 -7.88 7.80 18.88
CA ALA A 45 -8.45 8.31 17.64
C ALA A 45 -7.42 9.13 16.86
N ALA A 46 -7.26 8.84 15.58
CA ALA A 46 -6.50 9.68 14.67
C ALA A 46 -7.39 10.82 14.16
N ASP A 47 -6.94 12.07 14.36
CA ASP A 47 -7.64 13.23 13.84
C ASP A 47 -7.52 13.30 12.31
N TYR A 48 -8.59 13.73 11.62
CA TYR A 48 -8.62 13.91 10.15
C TYR A 48 -7.44 14.74 9.64
N ARG A 49 -7.10 15.84 10.35
CA ARG A 49 -5.97 16.69 9.96
C ARG A 49 -4.62 16.00 10.09
N SER A 50 -4.48 15.08 11.04
CA SER A 50 -3.25 14.32 11.23
C SER A 50 -3.07 13.27 10.13
N ILE A 51 -4.16 12.68 9.63
CA ILE A 51 -4.17 11.73 8.50
C ILE A 51 -3.89 12.48 7.19
N ALA A 52 -4.54 13.62 6.97
CA ALA A 52 -4.34 14.47 5.80
C ALA A 52 -3.02 15.28 5.83
N LYS A 53 -2.16 15.07 6.83
CA LYS A 53 -0.92 15.81 7.04
C LYS A 53 0.04 15.66 5.86
N GLY A 54 0.50 16.81 5.31
CA GLY A 54 1.30 16.85 4.08
C GLY A 54 0.45 16.96 2.80
N GLY A 55 -0.89 16.98 2.92
CA GLY A 55 -1.79 17.24 1.81
C GLY A 55 -1.77 18.71 1.36
N ILE A 56 -2.17 18.93 0.11
CA ILE A 56 -2.35 20.28 -0.45
C ILE A 56 -3.79 20.71 -0.15
N GLU A 57 -3.96 21.81 0.58
CA GLU A 57 -5.27 22.43 0.77
C GLU A 57 -5.76 23.01 -0.57
N ARG A 58 -6.87 22.50 -1.08
CA ARG A 58 -7.55 23.05 -2.26
C ARG A 58 -8.54 24.15 -1.89
N ASP A 59 -9.17 24.01 -0.72
CA ASP A 59 -10.03 25.02 -0.10
C ASP A 59 -10.13 24.73 1.42
N ALA A 60 -10.82 25.58 2.17
CA ALA A 60 -10.96 25.47 3.63
C ALA A 60 -11.57 24.12 4.12
N THR A 61 -12.12 23.31 3.21
CA THR A 61 -12.84 22.06 3.51
C THR A 61 -12.26 20.82 2.83
N LYS A 62 -11.29 20.99 1.91
CA LYS A 62 -10.76 19.89 1.08
C LYS A 62 -9.24 19.87 1.06
N THR A 63 -8.68 18.82 1.61
CA THR A 63 -7.25 18.49 1.58
C THR A 63 -7.02 17.26 0.71
N VAL A 64 -6.07 17.33 -0.22
CA VAL A 64 -5.65 16.21 -1.05
C VAL A 64 -4.50 15.49 -0.36
N THR A 65 -4.67 14.22 -0.03
CA THR A 65 -3.62 13.37 0.55
C THR A 65 -2.49 13.19 -0.48
N VAL A 66 -1.28 13.55 -0.11
CA VAL A 66 -0.07 13.45 -0.96
C VAL A 66 0.79 12.25 -0.58
N GLN A 67 0.91 11.97 0.71
CA GLN A 67 1.67 10.83 1.24
C GLN A 67 0.72 9.85 1.92
N ALA A 68 1.05 8.56 1.86
CA ALA A 68 0.33 7.54 2.61
C ALA A 68 0.46 7.81 4.12
N ALA A 69 -0.66 7.83 4.82
CA ALA A 69 -0.71 7.98 6.27
C ALA A 69 -1.05 6.64 6.91
N HIS A 70 -0.38 6.33 8.01
CA HIS A 70 -0.65 5.11 8.78
C HIS A 70 -1.50 5.43 10.00
N VAL A 71 -2.59 4.69 10.17
CA VAL A 71 -3.54 4.84 11.28
C VAL A 71 -3.77 3.48 11.92
N GLU A 72 -3.87 3.45 13.24
CA GLU A 72 -4.16 2.25 14.04
C GLU A 72 -5.62 2.27 14.47
N TYR A 73 -6.32 1.14 14.39
CA TYR A 73 -7.62 0.92 15.01
C TYR A 73 -7.91 -0.57 15.24
N GLU A 74 -8.97 -0.88 15.98
CA GLU A 74 -9.37 -2.24 16.32
C GLU A 74 -10.83 -2.52 15.97
N SER A 75 -11.11 -3.78 15.63
CA SER A 75 -12.44 -4.38 15.70
C SER A 75 -12.56 -5.28 16.94
N ALA A 76 -13.68 -5.98 17.08
CA ALA A 76 -13.82 -7.00 18.12
C ALA A 76 -12.75 -8.11 17.99
N ASN A 77 -12.39 -8.48 16.74
CA ASN A 77 -11.59 -9.67 16.44
C ASN A 77 -10.16 -9.37 16.03
N ARG A 78 -9.87 -8.16 15.49
CA ARG A 78 -8.59 -7.84 14.85
C ARG A 78 -8.06 -6.47 15.23
N HIS A 79 -6.75 -6.35 15.14
CA HIS A 79 -6.01 -5.09 15.18
C HIS A 79 -5.62 -4.72 13.75
N TYR A 80 -5.91 -3.49 13.33
CA TYR A 80 -5.65 -3.00 11.98
C TYR A 80 -4.60 -1.89 11.95
N ALA A 81 -3.62 -2.04 11.06
CA ALA A 81 -2.87 -0.91 10.54
C ALA A 81 -3.49 -0.46 9.22
N HIS A 82 -3.88 0.78 9.12
CA HIS A 82 -4.55 1.32 7.95
C HIS A 82 -3.65 2.31 7.22
N VAL A 83 -3.51 2.11 5.92
CA VAL A 83 -2.78 2.99 5.01
C VAL A 83 -3.78 3.82 4.22
N ASP A 84 -3.88 5.13 4.50
CA ASP A 84 -4.67 6.04 3.68
C ASP A 84 -3.90 6.42 2.42
N CYS A 85 -4.28 5.86 1.27
CA CYS A 85 -3.59 6.08 0.00
C CYS A 85 -4.04 7.37 -0.68
N PRO A 86 -3.10 8.13 -1.30
CA PRO A 86 -3.45 9.27 -2.11
C PRO A 86 -4.33 8.87 -3.29
N GLY A 87 -5.31 9.72 -3.62
CA GLY A 87 -6.24 9.48 -4.73
C GLY A 87 -5.84 10.14 -6.05
N HIS A 88 -4.86 11.04 -6.05
CA HIS A 88 -4.48 11.81 -7.22
C HIS A 88 -3.48 11.08 -8.12
N ALA A 89 -3.66 11.16 -9.43
CA ALA A 89 -2.79 10.50 -10.41
C ALA A 89 -1.30 10.84 -10.28
N ASP A 90 -0.96 12.05 -9.85
CA ASP A 90 0.43 12.49 -9.64
C ASP A 90 1.14 11.74 -8.50
N TYR A 91 0.37 11.11 -7.60
CA TYR A 91 0.90 10.42 -6.42
C TYR A 91 0.78 8.89 -6.50
N VAL A 92 0.60 8.35 -7.70
CA VAL A 92 0.46 6.89 -7.94
C VAL A 92 1.63 6.09 -7.38
N LYS A 93 2.85 6.64 -7.37
CA LYS A 93 4.02 6.01 -6.71
C LYS A 93 3.74 5.72 -5.23
N ASN A 94 3.19 6.70 -4.51
CA ASN A 94 2.87 6.54 -3.09
C ASN A 94 1.70 5.57 -2.89
N MET A 95 0.76 5.54 -3.84
CA MET A 95 -0.33 4.54 -3.85
C MET A 95 0.22 3.12 -4.07
N ILE A 96 1.12 2.90 -5.02
CA ILE A 96 1.72 1.58 -5.29
C ILE A 96 2.47 1.08 -4.05
N THR A 97 3.31 1.94 -3.44
CA THR A 97 4.05 1.58 -2.22
C THR A 97 3.10 1.25 -1.07
N GLY A 98 2.05 2.05 -0.87
CA GLY A 98 1.05 1.79 0.17
C GLY A 98 0.26 0.51 -0.09
N ALA A 99 -0.20 0.29 -1.33
CA ALA A 99 -0.99 -0.89 -1.69
C ALA A 99 -0.19 -2.20 -1.58
N ALA A 100 1.11 -2.18 -1.86
CA ALA A 100 1.97 -3.35 -1.72
C ALA A 100 2.07 -3.88 -0.28
N GLN A 101 1.74 -3.04 0.70
CA GLN A 101 1.78 -3.40 2.13
C GLN A 101 0.47 -3.96 2.66
N MET A 102 -0.60 -3.96 1.86
CA MET A 102 -1.93 -4.31 2.31
C MET A 102 -2.18 -5.82 2.25
N ASP A 103 -2.76 -6.35 3.30
CA ASP A 103 -3.34 -7.69 3.34
C ASP A 103 -4.77 -7.71 2.78
N GLY A 104 -5.35 -6.53 2.59
CA GLY A 104 -6.61 -6.27 1.92
C GLY A 104 -6.87 -4.77 1.79
N ALA A 105 -7.80 -4.35 0.94
CA ALA A 105 -8.11 -2.94 0.76
C ALA A 105 -9.61 -2.64 0.77
N VAL A 106 -9.94 -1.40 1.18
CA VAL A 106 -11.27 -0.81 1.05
C VAL A 106 -11.29 0.04 -0.22
N LEU A 107 -12.04 -0.39 -1.21
CA LEU A 107 -12.32 0.43 -2.39
C LEU A 107 -13.46 1.40 -2.06
N VAL A 108 -13.15 2.69 -2.05
CA VAL A 108 -14.13 3.75 -1.77
C VAL A 108 -14.67 4.33 -3.07
N VAL A 109 -15.97 4.20 -3.28
CA VAL A 109 -16.70 4.74 -4.44
C VAL A 109 -17.78 5.70 -3.94
N SER A 110 -17.89 6.89 -4.55
CA SER A 110 -18.94 7.84 -4.20
C SER A 110 -20.26 7.43 -4.86
N ALA A 111 -21.36 7.39 -4.10
CA ALA A 111 -22.70 7.16 -4.62
C ALA A 111 -23.18 8.26 -5.58
N ALA A 112 -22.61 9.46 -5.49
CA ALA A 112 -22.96 10.56 -6.39
C ALA A 112 -22.20 10.53 -7.73
N ASP A 113 -21.00 9.92 -7.76
CA ASP A 113 -20.10 10.00 -8.93
C ASP A 113 -19.91 8.64 -9.62
N GLY A 114 -20.11 7.52 -8.90
CA GLY A 114 -19.81 6.17 -9.39
C GLY A 114 -18.31 5.88 -9.57
N PRO A 115 -17.94 4.77 -10.24
CA PRO A 115 -16.56 4.42 -10.48
C PRO A 115 -15.91 5.33 -11.53
N MET A 116 -14.97 6.16 -11.08
CA MET A 116 -14.25 7.17 -11.84
C MET A 116 -12.93 6.61 -12.44
N PRO A 117 -12.23 7.33 -13.35
CA PRO A 117 -11.00 6.83 -13.97
C PRO A 117 -9.93 6.37 -12.99
N GLN A 118 -9.69 7.10 -11.90
CA GLN A 118 -8.72 6.71 -10.87
C GLN A 118 -9.19 5.50 -10.06
N THR A 119 -10.51 5.27 -9.92
CA THR A 119 -11.04 4.04 -9.34
C THR A 119 -10.56 2.82 -10.13
N ARG A 120 -10.63 2.90 -11.46
CA ARG A 120 -10.17 1.85 -12.38
C ARG A 120 -8.66 1.62 -12.27
N GLU A 121 -7.88 2.70 -12.26
CA GLU A 121 -6.41 2.64 -12.10
C GLU A 121 -6.02 2.01 -10.76
N HIS A 122 -6.68 2.39 -9.67
CA HIS A 122 -6.38 1.86 -8.33
C HIS A 122 -6.74 0.37 -8.20
N VAL A 123 -7.85 -0.08 -8.78
CA VAL A 123 -8.22 -1.51 -8.81
C VAL A 123 -7.18 -2.31 -9.58
N LEU A 124 -6.77 -1.82 -10.76
CA LEU A 124 -5.73 -2.43 -11.56
C LEU A 124 -4.41 -2.54 -10.80
N LEU A 125 -3.96 -1.44 -10.20
CA LEU A 125 -2.71 -1.40 -9.44
C LEU A 125 -2.76 -2.31 -8.20
N ALA A 126 -3.86 -2.30 -7.45
CA ALA A 126 -4.05 -3.21 -6.32
C ALA A 126 -3.91 -4.67 -6.74
N ARG A 127 -4.47 -5.05 -7.91
CA ARG A 127 -4.31 -6.39 -8.46
C ARG A 127 -2.86 -6.70 -8.84
N GLN A 128 -2.16 -5.73 -9.46
CA GLN A 128 -0.77 -5.89 -9.88
C GLN A 128 0.20 -6.05 -8.73
N VAL A 129 0.05 -5.26 -7.66
CA VAL A 129 0.90 -5.38 -6.46
C VAL A 129 0.51 -6.55 -5.57
N GLY A 130 -0.58 -7.26 -5.91
CA GLY A 130 -0.96 -8.51 -5.25
C GLY A 130 -1.84 -8.34 -4.02
N VAL A 131 -2.61 -7.26 -3.90
CA VAL A 131 -3.64 -7.13 -2.84
C VAL A 131 -4.62 -8.31 -2.96
N PRO A 132 -4.71 -9.18 -1.94
CA PRO A 132 -5.43 -10.45 -2.09
C PRO A 132 -6.95 -10.32 -1.98
N ALA A 133 -7.45 -9.33 -1.24
CA ALA A 133 -8.88 -9.18 -0.96
C ALA A 133 -9.31 -7.71 -0.94
N LEU A 134 -10.56 -7.47 -1.34
CA LEU A 134 -11.18 -6.16 -1.32
C LEU A 134 -12.51 -6.19 -0.56
N VAL A 135 -12.85 -5.04 0.04
CA VAL A 135 -14.20 -4.69 0.50
C VAL A 135 -14.56 -3.37 -0.17
N VAL A 136 -15.77 -3.21 -0.66
CA VAL A 136 -16.22 -1.96 -1.26
C VAL A 136 -17.05 -1.16 -0.26
N PHE A 137 -16.72 0.11 -0.13
CA PHE A 137 -17.54 1.08 0.61
C PHE A 137 -18.12 2.11 -0.35
N VAL A 138 -19.43 2.04 -0.58
CA VAL A 138 -20.17 3.04 -1.36
C VAL A 138 -20.52 4.20 -0.42
N ASN A 139 -19.72 5.27 -0.55
CA ASN A 139 -19.77 6.44 0.33
C ASN A 139 -20.73 7.53 -0.20
N LYS A 140 -21.12 8.46 0.66
CA LYS A 140 -21.96 9.61 0.34
C LYS A 140 -23.38 9.22 -0.13
N VAL A 141 -23.94 8.14 0.38
CA VAL A 141 -25.32 7.72 0.05
C VAL A 141 -26.36 8.74 0.50
N ASP A 142 -26.01 9.62 1.45
CA ASP A 142 -26.81 10.76 1.90
C ASP A 142 -27.02 11.85 0.84
N LEU A 143 -26.26 11.82 -0.27
CA LEU A 143 -26.37 12.76 -1.38
C LEU A 143 -27.22 12.22 -2.55
N VAL A 144 -27.74 10.99 -2.43
CA VAL A 144 -28.49 10.33 -3.51
C VAL A 144 -29.82 9.84 -2.96
N ASP A 145 -30.91 10.44 -3.45
CA ASP A 145 -32.26 10.10 -3.02
C ASP A 145 -32.82 8.84 -3.71
N ASP A 146 -32.28 8.55 -4.92
CA ASP A 146 -32.75 7.44 -5.76
C ASP A 146 -31.93 6.17 -5.49
N ARG A 147 -32.59 5.14 -4.97
CA ARG A 147 -31.98 3.85 -4.69
C ARG A 147 -31.53 3.12 -5.96
N GLU A 148 -32.20 3.30 -7.09
CA GLU A 148 -31.83 2.65 -8.36
C GLU A 148 -30.46 3.14 -8.83
N VAL A 149 -30.08 4.39 -8.55
CA VAL A 149 -28.75 4.93 -8.86
C VAL A 149 -27.68 4.21 -8.01
N VAL A 150 -27.95 3.96 -6.74
CA VAL A 150 -27.02 3.25 -5.85
C VAL A 150 -26.83 1.81 -6.29
N ASP A 151 -27.93 1.13 -6.67
CA ASP A 151 -27.90 -0.24 -7.18
C ASP A 151 -27.12 -0.33 -8.51
N LEU A 152 -27.25 0.67 -9.40
CA LEU A 152 -26.49 0.76 -10.65
C LEU A 152 -24.98 0.93 -10.38
N ILE A 153 -24.59 1.77 -9.43
CA ILE A 153 -23.19 1.98 -9.02
C ILE A 153 -22.60 0.70 -8.45
N GLU A 154 -23.36 -0.06 -7.68
CA GLU A 154 -22.93 -1.38 -7.22
C GLU A 154 -22.66 -2.29 -8.41
N LEU A 155 -23.58 -2.40 -9.36
CA LEU A 155 -23.45 -3.25 -10.54
C LEU A 155 -22.20 -2.87 -11.37
N GLU A 156 -22.05 -1.58 -11.70
CA GLU A 156 -20.88 -1.09 -12.46
C GLU A 156 -19.56 -1.37 -11.73
N THR A 157 -19.55 -1.22 -10.41
CA THR A 157 -18.36 -1.50 -9.60
C THR A 157 -18.04 -2.99 -9.57
N ARG A 158 -19.04 -3.87 -9.48
CA ARG A 158 -18.87 -5.34 -9.57
C ARG A 158 -18.31 -5.78 -10.92
N GLU A 159 -18.83 -5.21 -12.01
CA GLU A 159 -18.32 -5.47 -13.36
C GLU A 159 -16.87 -5.00 -13.50
N LEU A 160 -16.55 -3.81 -13.00
CA LEU A 160 -15.18 -3.29 -12.99
C LEU A 160 -14.23 -4.22 -12.25
N LEU A 161 -14.58 -4.68 -11.05
CA LEU A 161 -13.78 -5.60 -10.25
C LEU A 161 -13.56 -6.93 -10.97
N SER A 162 -14.61 -7.47 -11.58
CA SER A 162 -14.55 -8.72 -12.35
C SER A 162 -13.64 -8.58 -13.58
N LYS A 163 -13.70 -7.45 -14.28
CA LYS A 163 -12.83 -7.13 -15.42
C LYS A 163 -11.34 -7.18 -15.04
N TYR A 164 -10.98 -6.76 -13.84
CA TYR A 164 -9.60 -6.76 -13.35
C TYR A 164 -9.22 -8.00 -12.52
N GLY A 165 -10.03 -9.07 -12.60
CA GLY A 165 -9.70 -10.38 -12.04
C GLY A 165 -9.92 -10.54 -10.55
N PHE A 166 -10.75 -9.69 -9.94
CA PHE A 166 -11.34 -9.92 -8.64
C PHE A 166 -12.69 -10.63 -8.78
N ASP A 167 -13.13 -11.35 -7.77
CA ASP A 167 -14.47 -11.94 -7.76
C ASP A 167 -15.53 -10.88 -7.38
N GLY A 168 -15.93 -10.07 -8.37
CA GLY A 168 -16.90 -9.00 -8.16
C GLY A 168 -18.23 -9.46 -7.59
N GLY A 169 -18.61 -10.73 -7.81
CA GLY A 169 -19.83 -11.30 -7.25
C GLY A 169 -19.75 -11.58 -5.75
N ALA A 170 -18.59 -12.02 -5.26
CA ALA A 170 -18.37 -12.40 -3.87
C ALA A 170 -17.88 -11.26 -2.98
N ILE A 171 -17.34 -10.18 -3.55
CA ILE A 171 -16.81 -9.05 -2.77
C ILE A 171 -17.92 -8.38 -1.95
N PRO A 172 -17.72 -8.16 -0.64
CA PRO A 172 -18.66 -7.45 0.20
C PRO A 172 -18.80 -5.97 -0.20
N PHE A 173 -20.04 -5.49 -0.25
CA PHE A 173 -20.38 -4.09 -0.42
C PHE A 173 -21.05 -3.55 0.86
N VAL A 174 -20.59 -2.40 1.31
CA VAL A 174 -21.16 -1.66 2.44
C VAL A 174 -21.53 -0.26 1.96
N PHE A 175 -22.71 0.19 2.32
CA PHE A 175 -23.27 1.48 1.91
C PHE A 175 -23.39 2.41 3.10
N GLY A 176 -22.98 3.66 2.94
CA GLY A 176 -23.08 4.62 4.04
C GLY A 176 -22.50 5.98 3.74
N SER A 177 -22.38 6.78 4.78
CA SER A 177 -21.82 8.14 4.71
C SER A 177 -20.80 8.36 5.82
N ALA A 178 -19.54 8.44 5.44
CA ALA A 178 -18.44 8.59 6.38
C ALA A 178 -18.45 9.94 7.13
N ARG A 179 -19.02 11.00 6.54
CA ARG A 179 -19.01 12.34 7.13
C ARG A 179 -19.90 12.45 8.37
N PRO A 180 -21.18 12.02 8.38
CA PRO A 180 -22.00 11.96 9.59
C PRO A 180 -21.40 11.07 10.68
N ALA A 181 -20.86 9.90 10.30
CA ALA A 181 -20.23 8.98 11.24
C ALA A 181 -19.00 9.60 11.93
N LEU A 182 -18.18 10.35 11.19
CA LEU A 182 -17.02 11.06 11.77
C LEU A 182 -17.44 12.20 12.69
N ALA A 183 -18.57 12.88 12.41
CA ALA A 183 -19.04 14.02 13.19
C ALA A 183 -19.44 13.63 14.61
N ASP A 184 -20.04 12.46 14.80
CA ASP A 184 -20.39 11.91 16.12
C ASP A 184 -20.09 10.40 16.20
N PRO A 185 -18.91 10.01 16.68
CA PRO A 185 -18.55 8.60 16.84
C PRO A 185 -19.42 7.82 17.84
N ALA A 186 -20.17 8.50 18.68
CA ALA A 186 -21.06 7.89 19.66
C ALA A 186 -22.48 7.59 19.10
N ASP A 187 -22.87 8.23 18.01
CA ASP A 187 -24.17 7.99 17.35
C ASP A 187 -24.15 6.63 16.62
N ASP A 188 -24.81 5.63 17.20
CA ASP A 188 -24.89 4.28 16.63
C ASP A 188 -25.64 4.24 15.29
N ALA A 189 -26.60 5.15 15.04
CA ALA A 189 -27.32 5.20 13.78
C ALA A 189 -26.41 5.71 12.64
N ALA A 190 -25.68 6.78 12.88
CA ALA A 190 -24.71 7.32 11.92
C ALA A 190 -23.51 6.37 11.68
N ASN A 191 -23.10 5.63 12.71
CA ASN A 191 -21.96 4.71 12.64
C ASN A 191 -22.31 3.27 12.29
N GLY A 192 -23.56 2.92 12.05
CA GLY A 192 -23.98 1.59 11.63
C GLY A 192 -23.26 1.11 10.37
N CYS A 193 -23.00 2.01 9.42
CA CYS A 193 -22.23 1.71 8.21
C CYS A 193 -20.73 1.47 8.49
N ILE A 194 -20.14 2.15 9.48
CA ILE A 194 -18.74 1.92 9.90
C ILE A 194 -18.62 0.58 10.61
N ASP A 195 -19.56 0.27 11.50
CA ASP A 195 -19.58 -1.04 12.17
C ASP A 195 -19.78 -2.20 11.18
N ALA A 196 -20.64 -2.01 10.17
CA ALA A 196 -20.82 -2.98 9.08
C ALA A 196 -19.55 -3.14 8.23
N LEU A 197 -18.84 -2.04 7.94
CA LEU A 197 -17.57 -2.09 7.24
C LEU A 197 -16.51 -2.84 8.04
N MET A 198 -16.40 -2.58 9.34
CA MET A 198 -15.47 -3.30 10.21
C MET A 198 -15.76 -4.81 10.25
N ALA A 199 -17.06 -5.18 10.32
CA ALA A 199 -17.48 -6.58 10.24
C ALA A 199 -17.17 -7.21 8.87
N ALA A 200 -17.36 -6.47 7.79
CA ALA A 200 -17.02 -6.93 6.44
C ALA A 200 -15.51 -7.13 6.25
N LEU A 201 -14.67 -6.28 6.86
CA LEU A 201 -13.21 -6.45 6.88
C LEU A 201 -12.80 -7.69 7.68
N ASP A 202 -13.40 -7.89 8.86
CA ASP A 202 -13.13 -9.07 9.69
C ASP A 202 -13.45 -10.39 8.95
N ALA A 203 -14.53 -10.41 8.17
CA ALA A 203 -14.99 -11.59 7.44
C ALA A 203 -14.36 -11.74 6.05
N GLY A 204 -14.16 -10.62 5.33
CA GLY A 204 -13.79 -10.63 3.92
C GLY A 204 -12.28 -10.64 3.65
N ILE A 205 -11.46 -10.19 4.61
CA ILE A 205 -10.00 -10.23 4.46
C ILE A 205 -9.46 -11.48 5.15
N PRO A 206 -8.78 -12.38 4.43
CA PRO A 206 -8.20 -13.57 5.05
C PRO A 206 -7.11 -13.19 6.05
N GLU A 207 -6.92 -14.00 7.09
CA GLU A 207 -5.79 -13.83 8.00
C GLU A 207 -4.49 -14.09 7.23
N PRO A 208 -3.57 -13.10 7.22
CA PRO A 208 -2.37 -13.21 6.42
C PRO A 208 -1.39 -14.21 7.01
N VAL A 209 -0.85 -15.08 6.15
CA VAL A 209 0.25 -15.98 6.52
C VAL A 209 1.53 -15.16 6.63
N ARG A 210 2.15 -15.16 7.82
CA ARG A 210 3.37 -14.41 8.09
C ARG A 210 4.61 -15.31 7.99
N GLU A 211 5.55 -14.95 7.15
CA GLU A 211 6.80 -15.68 6.93
C GLU A 211 7.85 -15.34 8.01
N VAL A 212 7.54 -15.64 9.27
CA VAL A 212 8.36 -15.26 10.44
C VAL A 212 9.69 -16.02 10.53
N ASP A 213 9.77 -17.20 9.92
CA ASP A 213 10.97 -18.07 9.95
C ASP A 213 11.99 -17.74 8.83
N LYS A 214 11.62 -16.88 7.89
CA LYS A 214 12.56 -16.39 6.87
C LYS A 214 13.53 -15.34 7.43
N PRO A 215 14.66 -15.10 6.77
CA PRO A 215 15.54 -13.98 7.12
C PRO A 215 14.80 -12.65 7.11
N PHE A 216 15.06 -11.80 8.11
CA PHE A 216 14.44 -10.47 8.23
C PHE A 216 14.60 -9.63 6.97
N LEU A 217 13.53 -8.96 6.57
CA LEU A 217 13.50 -7.97 5.51
C LEU A 217 12.43 -6.92 5.78
N MET A 218 12.83 -5.64 5.71
CA MET A 218 11.96 -4.48 5.84
C MET A 218 12.35 -3.40 4.82
N PRO A 219 11.48 -3.05 3.89
CA PRO A 219 11.67 -1.90 3.01
C PRO A 219 11.69 -0.57 3.80
N VAL A 220 12.53 0.36 3.37
CA VAL A 220 12.60 1.71 3.91
C VAL A 220 11.55 2.59 3.27
N GLU A 221 10.54 3.01 4.04
CA GLU A 221 9.49 3.91 3.58
C GLU A 221 9.79 5.37 3.91
N ASN A 222 10.18 5.62 5.16
CA ASN A 222 10.57 6.96 5.60
C ASN A 222 11.80 6.89 6.49
N VAL A 223 12.55 8.00 6.51
CA VAL A 223 13.73 8.19 7.34
C VAL A 223 13.55 9.47 8.13
N TYR A 224 13.80 9.39 9.43
CA TYR A 224 13.69 10.52 10.35
C TYR A 224 14.98 10.68 11.15
N SER A 225 15.41 11.91 11.31
CA SER A 225 16.44 12.27 12.29
C SER A 225 15.76 12.65 13.61
N VAL A 226 16.01 11.91 14.67
CA VAL A 226 15.44 12.19 16.00
C VAL A 226 16.53 12.75 16.90
N ALA A 227 16.37 14.02 17.31
CA ALA A 227 17.34 14.71 18.14
C ALA A 227 17.66 13.92 19.42
N GLY A 228 18.96 13.65 19.66
CA GLY A 228 19.45 12.91 20.84
C GLY A 228 19.21 11.39 20.81
N ARG A 229 18.53 10.84 19.77
CA ARG A 229 18.30 9.39 19.64
C ARG A 229 19.01 8.80 18.42
N GLY A 230 19.02 9.48 17.30
CA GLY A 230 19.67 9.00 16.06
C GLY A 230 18.72 8.90 14.87
N THR A 231 19.00 7.98 13.97
CA THR A 231 18.23 7.75 12.74
C THR A 231 17.13 6.71 13.01
N VAL A 232 15.89 7.09 12.73
CA VAL A 232 14.74 6.18 12.76
C VAL A 232 14.31 5.90 11.32
N VAL A 233 14.18 4.63 10.99
CA VAL A 233 13.69 4.15 9.70
C VAL A 233 12.34 3.48 9.93
N THR A 234 11.33 3.84 9.15
CA THR A 234 10.01 3.19 9.22
C THR A 234 9.73 2.36 7.98
N GLY A 235 8.97 1.29 8.18
CA GLY A 235 8.51 0.40 7.13
C GLY A 235 7.68 -0.76 7.67
N ARG A 236 7.06 -1.50 6.76
CA ARG A 236 6.45 -2.79 7.09
C ARG A 236 7.51 -3.89 7.02
N ILE A 237 7.57 -4.73 8.05
CA ILE A 237 8.40 -5.94 8.01
C ILE A 237 7.72 -6.93 7.07
N GLU A 238 8.36 -7.27 5.96
CA GLU A 238 7.78 -8.17 4.97
C GLU A 238 7.94 -9.64 5.36
N ARG A 239 9.11 -9.99 5.87
CA ARG A 239 9.43 -11.35 6.31
C ARG A 239 10.41 -11.36 7.48
N GLY A 240 10.43 -12.48 8.18
CA GLY A 240 11.34 -12.70 9.32
C GLY A 240 10.94 -11.93 10.56
N GLN A 241 11.92 -11.74 11.40
CA GLN A 241 11.79 -11.02 12.68
C GLN A 241 13.09 -10.28 12.99
N VAL A 242 12.99 -9.22 13.78
CA VAL A 242 14.14 -8.44 14.27
C VAL A 242 13.96 -8.11 15.75
N ARG A 243 15.03 -8.22 16.51
CA ARG A 243 15.07 -7.88 17.94
C ARG A 243 15.92 -6.65 18.18
N ARG A 244 15.63 -5.99 19.27
CA ARG A 244 16.51 -4.94 19.78
C ARG A 244 17.91 -5.51 20.04
N GLY A 245 18.94 -4.78 19.57
CA GLY A 245 20.36 -5.17 19.66
C GLY A 245 20.87 -5.99 18.48
N GLU A 246 20.01 -6.43 17.57
CA GLU A 246 20.44 -7.22 16.42
C GLU A 246 21.10 -6.37 15.32
N PRO A 247 22.12 -6.91 14.63
CA PRO A 247 22.70 -6.29 13.44
C PRO A 247 21.78 -6.53 12.23
N VAL A 248 21.66 -5.50 11.38
CA VAL A 248 21.00 -5.57 10.07
C VAL A 248 21.86 -4.87 9.03
N GLU A 249 21.60 -5.16 7.76
CA GLU A 249 22.25 -4.48 6.62
C GLU A 249 21.27 -3.55 5.92
N ILE A 250 21.71 -2.32 5.64
CA ILE A 250 21.04 -1.41 4.71
C ILE A 250 21.55 -1.73 3.32
N ILE A 251 20.66 -2.04 2.38
CA ILE A 251 21.02 -2.48 1.02
C ILE A 251 20.21 -1.69 -0.02
N GLY A 252 20.85 -1.30 -1.11
CA GLY A 252 20.26 -0.64 -2.27
C GLY A 252 20.99 0.65 -2.65
N PHE A 253 20.82 1.07 -3.92
CA PHE A 253 21.46 2.26 -4.50
C PHE A 253 22.98 2.25 -4.38
N ASP A 254 23.61 1.13 -4.76
CA ASP A 254 25.06 0.90 -4.70
C ASP A 254 25.66 0.96 -3.28
N ALA A 255 24.81 0.91 -2.24
CA ALA A 255 25.22 0.92 -0.83
C ALA A 255 24.88 -0.41 -0.14
N SER A 256 25.85 -0.90 0.64
CA SER A 256 25.64 -1.98 1.62
C SER A 256 26.36 -1.61 2.90
N ARG A 257 25.62 -1.53 4.01
CA ARG A 257 26.18 -1.11 5.30
C ARG A 257 25.55 -1.87 6.45
N SER A 258 26.37 -2.40 7.34
CA SER A 258 25.91 -3.02 8.58
C SER A 258 25.64 -1.95 9.66
N VAL A 259 24.49 -2.06 10.31
CA VAL A 259 24.03 -1.19 11.38
C VAL A 259 23.39 -2.03 12.48
N VAL A 260 23.13 -1.43 13.66
CA VAL A 260 22.50 -2.12 14.79
C VAL A 260 21.16 -1.48 15.10
N VAL A 261 20.12 -2.30 15.23
CA VAL A 261 18.79 -1.88 15.72
C VAL A 261 18.87 -1.68 17.23
N THR A 262 18.82 -0.45 17.68
CA THR A 262 18.94 -0.12 19.13
C THR A 262 17.61 -0.03 19.84
N ASP A 263 16.53 0.24 19.11
CA ASP A 263 15.18 0.30 19.63
C ASP A 263 14.15 -0.01 18.52
N ILE A 264 12.98 -0.49 18.92
CA ILE A 264 11.87 -0.81 18.01
C ILE A 264 10.63 -0.10 18.57
N GLU A 265 9.92 0.62 17.72
CA GLU A 265 8.63 1.24 18.04
C GLU A 265 7.55 0.75 17.07
N GLN A 266 6.36 0.43 17.59
CA GLN A 266 5.16 0.13 16.82
C GLN A 266 4.05 1.05 17.32
N PHE A 267 3.46 1.85 16.45
CA PHE A 267 2.42 2.84 16.78
C PHE A 267 2.81 3.72 17.99
N HIS A 268 4.05 4.23 17.98
CA HIS A 268 4.65 5.06 19.05
C HIS A 268 4.80 4.36 20.41
N LYS A 269 4.60 3.04 20.50
CA LYS A 269 4.84 2.23 21.69
C LYS A 269 6.15 1.43 21.52
N PRO A 270 7.02 1.31 22.52
CA PRO A 270 8.23 0.50 22.43
C PRO A 270 7.87 -0.99 22.30
N ALA A 271 8.65 -1.71 21.50
CA ALA A 271 8.55 -3.14 21.30
C ALA A 271 9.93 -3.80 21.40
N GLU A 272 10.00 -5.02 21.92
CA GLU A 272 11.26 -5.81 22.00
C GLU A 272 11.51 -6.62 20.73
N LEU A 273 10.44 -6.86 19.95
CA LEU A 273 10.45 -7.72 18.78
C LEU A 273 9.53 -7.14 17.70
N GLY A 274 10.07 -7.01 16.48
CA GLY A 274 9.29 -6.80 15.28
C GLY A 274 9.20 -8.10 14.47
N ILE A 275 8.05 -8.45 13.95
CA ILE A 275 7.85 -9.65 13.12
C ILE A 275 7.19 -9.30 11.78
N ALA A 276 7.27 -10.23 10.84
CA ALA A 276 6.59 -10.13 9.55
C ALA A 276 5.14 -9.65 9.69
N GLY A 277 4.78 -8.62 8.92
CA GLY A 277 3.48 -7.93 8.94
C GLY A 277 3.41 -6.70 9.82
N ASP A 278 4.34 -6.47 10.74
CA ASP A 278 4.34 -5.28 11.60
C ASP A 278 4.77 -4.04 10.82
N ASN A 279 4.10 -2.91 11.11
CA ASN A 279 4.59 -1.59 10.77
C ASN A 279 5.48 -1.10 11.91
N ALA A 280 6.78 -0.98 11.68
CA ALA A 280 7.77 -0.71 12.70
C ALA A 280 8.63 0.52 12.39
N GLY A 281 8.98 1.26 13.42
CA GLY A 281 10.06 2.23 13.41
C GLY A 281 11.29 1.62 14.09
N LEU A 282 12.38 1.48 13.34
CA LEU A 282 13.64 0.94 13.85
C LEU A 282 14.63 2.07 14.08
N LEU A 283 15.10 2.21 15.32
CA LEU A 283 16.16 3.15 15.67
C LEU A 283 17.51 2.50 15.35
N LEU A 284 18.25 3.11 14.44
CA LEU A 284 19.53 2.60 13.96
C LEU A 284 20.69 3.33 14.58
N ARG A 285 21.74 2.57 14.94
CA ARG A 285 23.03 3.10 15.40
C ARG A 285 24.09 2.86 14.34
N GLY A 286 24.93 3.87 14.12
CA GLY A 286 26.07 3.78 13.19
C GLY A 286 25.78 4.34 11.80
N VAL A 287 24.64 5.06 11.65
CA VAL A 287 24.23 5.69 10.39
C VAL A 287 23.52 7.01 10.67
N SER A 288 23.75 8.02 9.85
CA SER A 288 23.01 9.28 9.85
C SER A 288 21.81 9.21 8.86
N ALA A 289 20.83 10.09 9.03
CA ALA A 289 19.61 10.05 8.23
C ALA A 289 19.83 10.37 6.75
N ASP A 290 20.85 11.11 6.41
CA ASP A 290 21.27 11.44 5.04
C ASP A 290 21.99 10.28 4.33
N GLU A 291 22.42 9.27 5.08
CA GLU A 291 23.04 8.05 4.54
C GLU A 291 22.02 6.92 4.27
N VAL A 292 20.75 7.15 4.58
CA VAL A 292 19.65 6.19 4.36
C VAL A 292 18.59 6.83 3.48
N ALA A 293 18.14 6.13 2.46
CA ALA A 293 17.13 6.64 1.54
C ALA A 293 15.91 5.71 1.47
N ARG A 294 14.75 6.32 1.23
CA ARG A 294 13.54 5.58 0.83
C ARG A 294 13.85 4.73 -0.39
N GLY A 295 13.43 3.47 -0.36
CA GLY A 295 13.67 2.53 -1.45
C GLY A 295 14.82 1.57 -1.20
N GLN A 296 15.69 1.83 -0.22
CA GLN A 296 16.59 0.82 0.33
C GLN A 296 15.80 -0.19 1.18
N ILE A 297 16.45 -1.27 1.54
CA ILE A 297 15.92 -2.27 2.46
C ILE A 297 16.81 -2.44 3.69
N LEU A 298 16.20 -2.79 4.81
CA LEU A 298 16.89 -3.39 5.96
C LEU A 298 16.70 -4.90 5.88
N ALA A 299 17.78 -5.64 5.95
CA ALA A 299 17.76 -7.09 5.84
C ALA A 299 18.67 -7.76 6.89
N ALA A 300 18.40 -9.02 7.18
CA ALA A 300 19.35 -9.83 7.95
C ALA A 300 20.72 -9.88 7.22
N PRO A 301 21.85 -9.87 7.95
CA PRO A 301 23.17 -9.82 7.32
C PRO A 301 23.37 -10.93 6.28
N ARG A 302 23.78 -10.54 5.09
CA ARG A 302 24.06 -11.43 3.94
C ARG A 302 22.86 -12.25 3.44
N SER A 303 21.64 -11.86 3.75
CA SER A 303 20.42 -12.56 3.33
C SER A 303 19.83 -12.10 2.00
N VAL A 304 20.20 -10.91 1.54
CA VAL A 304 19.74 -10.32 0.26
C VAL A 304 20.93 -9.73 -0.47
N ARG A 305 20.90 -9.82 -1.78
CA ARG A 305 21.86 -9.12 -2.67
C ARG A 305 21.12 -8.14 -3.57
N PRO A 306 21.69 -6.99 -3.85
CA PRO A 306 21.14 -6.09 -4.86
C PRO A 306 21.49 -6.60 -6.26
N HIS A 307 20.59 -6.40 -7.21
CA HIS A 307 20.73 -6.85 -8.59
C HIS A 307 20.29 -5.77 -9.56
N ARG A 308 20.89 -5.73 -10.74
CA ARG A 308 20.52 -4.83 -11.85
C ARG A 308 19.80 -5.56 -12.97
N ARG A 309 20.13 -6.81 -13.18
CA ARG A 309 19.66 -7.57 -14.34
C ARG A 309 18.78 -8.72 -13.91
N PHE A 310 17.64 -8.85 -14.60
CA PHE A 310 16.71 -9.94 -14.35
C PHE A 310 15.93 -10.31 -15.62
N GLU A 311 15.36 -11.49 -15.63
CA GLU A 311 14.33 -11.92 -16.57
C GLU A 311 12.98 -11.79 -15.92
N ALA A 312 11.96 -11.42 -16.69
CA ALA A 312 10.61 -11.23 -16.23
C ALA A 312 9.57 -11.59 -17.27
N GLU A 313 8.41 -12.07 -16.81
CA GLU A 313 7.19 -12.07 -17.60
C GLU A 313 6.49 -10.73 -17.41
N VAL A 314 6.20 -10.06 -18.52
CA VAL A 314 5.55 -8.75 -18.54
C VAL A 314 4.28 -8.80 -19.36
N TYR A 315 3.16 -8.37 -18.78
CA TYR A 315 1.92 -8.10 -19.49
C TYR A 315 1.86 -6.61 -19.85
N VAL A 316 1.63 -6.33 -21.12
CA VAL A 316 1.52 -4.96 -21.66
C VAL A 316 0.05 -4.56 -21.72
N LEU A 317 -0.33 -3.55 -20.92
CA LEU A 317 -1.72 -3.09 -20.84
C LEU A 317 -2.20 -2.51 -22.16
N ARG A 318 -3.43 -2.88 -22.55
CA ARG A 318 -4.13 -2.32 -23.70
C ARG A 318 -4.61 -0.90 -23.45
N LYS A 319 -4.97 -0.19 -24.53
CA LYS A 319 -5.52 1.15 -24.48
C LYS A 319 -6.80 1.24 -23.63
N ASP A 320 -7.69 0.26 -23.73
CA ASP A 320 -8.95 0.20 -22.97
C ASP A 320 -8.73 -0.14 -21.49
N GLU A 321 -7.55 -0.65 -21.13
CA GLU A 321 -7.07 -0.86 -19.77
C GLU A 321 -6.31 0.35 -19.22
N GLY A 322 -6.26 1.47 -19.95
CA GLY A 322 -5.49 2.67 -19.57
C GLY A 322 -4.02 2.63 -20.01
N GLY A 323 -3.59 1.56 -20.67
CA GLY A 323 -2.22 1.34 -21.10
C GLY A 323 -1.82 2.00 -22.43
N ARG A 324 -0.94 1.34 -23.15
CA ARG A 324 -0.38 1.83 -24.42
C ARG A 324 -1.35 1.62 -25.61
N HIS A 325 -1.16 2.43 -26.64
CA HIS A 325 -1.82 2.26 -27.94
C HIS A 325 -0.82 1.95 -29.05
N THR A 326 0.49 2.00 -28.75
CA THR A 326 1.57 1.70 -29.70
C THR A 326 2.43 0.56 -29.18
N PRO A 327 2.98 -0.28 -30.07
CA PRO A 327 3.96 -1.29 -29.69
C PRO A 327 5.25 -0.65 -29.14
N PHE A 328 6.05 -1.44 -28.41
CA PHE A 328 7.44 -1.09 -28.15
C PHE A 328 8.38 -2.12 -28.77
N VAL A 329 9.62 -1.70 -28.98
CA VAL A 329 10.68 -2.49 -29.62
C VAL A 329 11.84 -2.72 -28.65
N ASP A 330 12.81 -3.51 -29.05
CA ASP A 330 14.04 -3.71 -28.28
C ASP A 330 14.69 -2.39 -27.88
N GLY A 331 15.23 -2.34 -26.66
CA GLY A 331 15.84 -1.14 -26.10
C GLY A 331 14.85 -0.15 -25.47
N TYR A 332 13.59 -0.49 -25.32
CA TYR A 332 12.58 0.33 -24.62
C TYR A 332 13.04 0.64 -23.18
N GLN A 333 12.87 1.89 -22.75
CA GLN A 333 13.36 2.39 -21.45
C GLN A 333 12.24 3.01 -20.60
N PRO A 334 11.37 2.21 -19.98
CA PRO A 334 10.35 2.68 -19.06
C PRO A 334 10.88 2.83 -17.64
N GLN A 335 10.01 3.30 -16.74
CA GLN A 335 10.20 3.23 -15.29
C GLN A 335 9.63 1.91 -14.75
N PHE A 336 10.42 1.23 -13.94
CA PHE A 336 10.03 0.03 -13.19
C PHE A 336 9.72 0.44 -11.77
N PHE A 337 8.50 0.16 -11.32
CA PHE A 337 8.04 0.44 -9.97
C PHE A 337 7.97 -0.85 -9.18
N PHE A 338 8.91 -1.02 -8.30
CA PHE A 338 8.92 -2.07 -7.28
C PHE A 338 8.20 -1.58 -6.03
N PRO A 339 7.78 -2.47 -5.11
CA PRO A 339 7.10 -2.06 -3.87
C PRO A 339 7.87 -1.00 -3.07
N THR A 340 9.19 -0.98 -3.17
CA THR A 340 10.08 -0.13 -2.38
C THR A 340 10.59 1.09 -3.14
N THR A 341 10.82 0.97 -4.45
CA THR A 341 11.52 1.98 -5.26
C THR A 341 11.03 1.99 -6.70
N ASP A 342 11.36 3.06 -7.41
CA ASP A 342 11.23 3.15 -8.85
C ASP A 342 12.59 3.41 -9.49
N VAL A 343 12.88 2.71 -10.56
CA VAL A 343 14.13 2.79 -11.31
C VAL A 343 13.86 2.73 -12.80
N THR A 344 14.53 3.56 -13.59
CA THR A 344 14.52 3.42 -15.05
C THR A 344 15.32 2.18 -15.45
N GLY A 345 14.81 1.40 -16.39
CA GLY A 345 15.52 0.22 -16.89
C GLY A 345 15.35 0.07 -18.39
N ARG A 346 16.28 -0.65 -19.01
CA ARG A 346 16.26 -1.00 -20.43
C ARG A 346 15.70 -2.42 -20.60
N VAL A 347 14.69 -2.55 -21.46
CA VAL A 347 14.11 -3.83 -21.84
C VAL A 347 14.83 -4.38 -23.06
N SER A 348 15.24 -5.64 -23.01
CA SER A 348 15.75 -6.40 -24.15
C SER A 348 14.77 -7.53 -24.46
N LEU A 349 14.37 -7.61 -25.73
CA LEU A 349 13.49 -8.65 -26.22
C LEU A 349 14.27 -9.90 -26.63
N ALA A 350 13.59 -11.05 -26.64
CA ALA A 350 14.19 -12.29 -27.14
C ALA A 350 14.47 -12.22 -28.65
N ASP A 351 15.45 -12.99 -29.09
CA ASP A 351 15.80 -13.07 -30.53
C ASP A 351 14.57 -13.45 -31.36
N GLY A 352 14.33 -12.67 -32.44
CA GLY A 352 13.21 -12.87 -33.34
C GLY A 352 11.92 -12.12 -32.97
N VAL A 353 11.86 -11.49 -31.79
CA VAL A 353 10.70 -10.63 -31.41
C VAL A 353 10.99 -9.21 -31.91
N ALA A 354 10.32 -8.81 -32.98
CA ALA A 354 10.51 -7.48 -33.59
C ALA A 354 9.85 -6.35 -32.76
N ALA A 355 8.69 -6.61 -32.14
CA ALA A 355 7.95 -5.66 -31.33
C ALA A 355 6.97 -6.40 -30.42
N VAL A 356 6.57 -5.73 -29.34
CA VAL A 356 5.55 -6.21 -28.38
C VAL A 356 4.33 -5.30 -28.48
N LEU A 357 3.17 -5.89 -28.65
CA LEU A 357 1.89 -5.19 -28.83
C LEU A 357 1.18 -5.00 -27.47
N PRO A 358 0.35 -3.95 -27.33
CA PRO A 358 -0.59 -3.85 -26.22
C PRO A 358 -1.51 -5.08 -26.14
N GLY A 359 -1.55 -5.71 -24.97
CA GLY A 359 -2.28 -6.96 -24.73
C GLY A 359 -1.42 -8.22 -24.75
N ASP A 360 -0.15 -8.12 -25.14
CA ASP A 360 0.77 -9.25 -25.14
C ASP A 360 1.31 -9.54 -23.73
N SER A 361 1.54 -10.82 -23.47
CA SER A 361 2.44 -11.29 -22.39
C SER A 361 3.76 -11.72 -23.01
N VAL A 362 4.86 -11.22 -22.49
CA VAL A 362 6.20 -11.44 -23.10
C VAL A 362 7.25 -11.64 -22.02
N SER A 363 8.15 -12.60 -22.29
CA SER A 363 9.38 -12.74 -21.51
C SER A 363 10.39 -11.70 -21.97
N VAL A 364 10.90 -10.93 -21.03
CA VAL A 364 11.90 -9.87 -21.30
C VAL A 364 13.10 -10.01 -20.40
N ARG A 365 14.22 -9.49 -20.87
CA ARG A 365 15.39 -9.23 -20.02
C ARG A 365 15.45 -7.74 -19.71
N VAL A 366 15.69 -7.40 -18.45
CA VAL A 366 15.75 -6.01 -17.98
C VAL A 366 17.11 -5.72 -17.39
N ASP A 367 17.64 -4.54 -17.72
CA ASP A 367 18.86 -3.96 -17.14
C ASP A 367 18.47 -2.61 -16.50
N LEU A 368 18.50 -2.55 -15.17
CA LEU A 368 18.11 -1.38 -14.38
C LEU A 368 19.25 -0.35 -14.32
N GLY A 369 18.90 0.91 -14.18
CA GLY A 369 19.85 2.01 -13.98
C GLY A 369 20.52 2.04 -12.60
N ALA A 370 19.97 1.34 -11.62
CA ALA A 370 20.50 1.22 -10.26
C ALA A 370 20.21 -0.17 -9.68
N ASP A 371 20.98 -0.56 -8.68
CA ASP A 371 20.82 -1.84 -7.99
C ASP A 371 19.53 -1.82 -7.15
N VAL A 372 18.73 -2.86 -7.28
CA VAL A 372 17.49 -3.06 -6.51
C VAL A 372 17.58 -4.41 -5.79
N ALA A 373 17.20 -4.43 -4.53
CA ALA A 373 17.04 -5.68 -3.80
C ALA A 373 15.85 -6.45 -4.39
N MET A 374 16.08 -7.62 -4.94
CA MET A 374 15.05 -8.43 -5.57
C MET A 374 15.28 -9.92 -5.41
N ASP A 375 14.17 -10.63 -5.36
CA ASP A 375 14.13 -12.10 -5.42
C ASP A 375 13.21 -12.52 -6.59
N GLU A 376 13.31 -13.78 -7.02
CA GLU A 376 12.36 -14.39 -7.95
C GLU A 376 10.95 -14.33 -7.37
N GLY A 377 9.95 -14.03 -8.20
CA GLY A 377 8.57 -13.81 -7.81
C GLY A 377 8.23 -12.37 -7.43
N LEU A 378 9.21 -11.45 -7.35
CA LEU A 378 8.95 -10.04 -7.07
C LEU A 378 8.11 -9.43 -8.19
N ARG A 379 6.99 -8.79 -7.83
CA ARG A 379 6.11 -8.09 -8.78
C ARG A 379 6.52 -6.64 -8.93
N PHE A 380 6.28 -6.11 -10.13
CA PHE A 380 6.54 -4.70 -10.44
C PHE A 380 5.52 -4.16 -11.45
N ALA A 381 5.34 -2.84 -11.44
CA ALA A 381 4.60 -2.13 -12.48
C ALA A 381 5.58 -1.45 -13.45
N VAL A 382 5.18 -1.36 -14.72
CA VAL A 382 5.92 -0.64 -15.78
C VAL A 382 5.16 0.64 -16.09
N ARG A 383 5.83 1.79 -16.05
CA ARG A 383 5.22 3.10 -16.28
C ARG A 383 5.95 3.91 -17.34
N GLU A 384 5.17 4.72 -18.08
CA GLU A 384 5.66 5.65 -19.09
C GLU A 384 4.78 6.91 -19.09
N GLY A 385 5.38 8.10 -19.08
CA GLY A 385 4.66 9.36 -19.15
C GLY A 385 3.58 9.54 -18.07
N GLY A 386 3.82 9.03 -16.85
CA GLY A 386 2.88 9.11 -15.73
C GLY A 386 1.75 8.07 -15.76
N ARG A 387 1.74 7.13 -16.73
CA ARG A 387 0.72 6.07 -16.87
C ARG A 387 1.32 4.69 -16.63
N THR A 388 0.56 3.80 -16.02
CA THR A 388 0.91 2.38 -15.97
C THR A 388 0.65 1.76 -17.33
N VAL A 389 1.68 1.18 -17.92
CA VAL A 389 1.64 0.61 -19.28
C VAL A 389 1.86 -0.90 -19.28
N GLY A 390 2.19 -1.47 -18.15
CA GLY A 390 2.36 -2.91 -17.98
C GLY A 390 2.61 -3.30 -16.54
N SER A 391 2.63 -4.59 -16.31
CA SER A 391 3.03 -5.21 -15.04
C SER A 391 3.81 -6.48 -15.31
N GLY A 392 4.66 -6.87 -14.38
CA GLY A 392 5.46 -8.07 -14.53
C GLY A 392 5.83 -8.72 -13.22
N VAL A 393 6.43 -9.87 -13.36
CA VAL A 393 7.01 -10.65 -12.25
C VAL A 393 8.41 -11.08 -12.62
N VAL A 394 9.35 -10.95 -11.69
CA VAL A 394 10.72 -11.43 -11.84
C VAL A 394 10.69 -12.95 -11.89
N THR A 395 11.14 -13.54 -13.00
CA THR A 395 11.20 -14.99 -13.17
C THR A 395 12.58 -15.55 -12.84
N ARG A 396 13.61 -14.75 -13.06
CA ARG A 396 14.99 -15.11 -12.74
C ARG A 396 15.84 -13.87 -12.51
N VAL A 397 16.64 -13.88 -11.46
CA VAL A 397 17.65 -12.85 -11.22
C VAL A 397 18.93 -13.21 -11.99
N LEU A 398 19.51 -12.21 -12.67
CA LEU A 398 20.77 -12.34 -13.41
C LEU A 398 21.83 -11.49 -12.71
N ASP A 399 23.04 -11.98 -12.60
CA ASP A 399 24.17 -11.23 -12.02
C ASP A 399 24.76 -10.21 -12.99
#